data_b66161fa4b29fadf7d599c5586be9e77
#
_entry.id   b66161fa4b29fadf7d599c5586be9e77
#
_cell.length_a   1.000
_cell.length_b   1.000
_cell.length_c   1.000
_cell.angle_alpha   90.00
_cell.angle_beta   90.00
_cell.angle_gamma   90.00
#
_symmetry.space_group_name_H-M   'P 1'
#
loop_
_entity.id
_entity.type
_entity.pdbx_description
1 polymer ?
#
loop_
_entity_poly.entity_id
_entity_poly.type
_entity_poly.pdbx_seq_one_letter_code
_entity_poly.pdbx_strand_id
1 'polypeptide(L)'
;YNEHNITNKPEWKDACVDRMVRTVTRDRNHPSIILWSLGNESGFGCNHHDMAAAARALDPTRFIHYEGDYHCELADVCSRMYASISFLDEIETLEKPLSGSESVPVERFRQRPFVLCEYGHAMGNGPGGLKEYWERFRRVPRFAGGFIWEWIDHGIRCVTEDGKTFFAYGGDFGDEPNDGNFVIDGLVTPDREPSPAMTQLKKLHEPVCVEPVDAARGAFRLTNQYDFTGLDGLACTWKLVADGETLQTGPLPLPRLAPGESAEVAVPFTLPPCPMRDYWVELAFTLAGDTLWAQAGHEVAWAQALVRRAQVPPAAAVRAPLKTTDDADTICCEGDGFTLLFDRRAGTLSRWVAGGTELVTRGPLGQFWRAPTD
;
A
#
# COMPACT_ATOMS: atom_id res chain seq x y z
N TYR A 1 5.37 -27.82 -6.17
CA TYR A 1 6.32 -27.88 -7.32
C TYR A 1 7.15 -29.16 -7.29
N ASN A 2 6.54 -30.31 -7.48
CA ASN A 2 7.26 -31.56 -7.41
C ASN A 2 7.05 -32.41 -8.67
N GLU A 3 7.78 -33.50 -8.78
CA GLU A 3 7.75 -34.49 -9.85
C GLU A 3 6.38 -35.15 -10.09
N HIS A 4 5.42 -34.95 -9.18
CA HIS A 4 4.05 -35.46 -9.33
C HIS A 4 3.12 -34.50 -10.07
N ASN A 5 3.63 -33.38 -10.53
CA ASN A 5 2.85 -32.34 -11.17
C ASN A 5 2.24 -32.82 -12.49
N ILE A 6 0.92 -32.73 -12.61
CA ILE A 6 0.16 -33.16 -13.81
C ILE A 6 0.53 -32.37 -15.05
N THR A 7 1.02 -31.12 -14.91
CA THR A 7 1.43 -30.31 -16.05
C THR A 7 2.70 -30.79 -16.76
N ASN A 8 3.45 -31.71 -16.12
CA ASN A 8 4.62 -32.39 -16.72
C ASN A 8 4.34 -33.86 -17.09
N LYS A 9 3.08 -34.25 -17.13
CA LYS A 9 2.66 -35.59 -17.51
C LYS A 9 1.93 -35.53 -18.86
N PRO A 10 2.50 -36.11 -19.94
CA PRO A 10 1.92 -36.03 -21.28
C PRO A 10 0.48 -36.55 -21.39
N GLU A 11 0.10 -37.52 -20.56
CA GLU A 11 -1.28 -38.06 -20.52
C GLU A 11 -2.33 -37.06 -20.07
N TRP A 12 -1.91 -35.94 -19.42
CA TRP A 12 -2.81 -34.83 -19.00
C TRP A 12 -2.88 -33.69 -20.03
N LYS A 13 -2.17 -33.79 -21.15
CA LYS A 13 -2.10 -32.76 -22.20
C LYS A 13 -3.49 -32.28 -22.61
N ASP A 14 -4.35 -33.18 -23.00
CA ASP A 14 -5.69 -32.84 -23.56
C ASP A 14 -6.53 -32.10 -22.52
N ALA A 15 -6.46 -32.52 -21.24
CA ALA A 15 -7.17 -31.86 -20.15
C ALA A 15 -6.62 -30.45 -19.89
N CYS A 16 -5.30 -30.25 -19.90
CA CYS A 16 -4.66 -28.95 -19.73
C CYS A 16 -5.00 -28.00 -20.89
N VAL A 17 -4.88 -28.47 -22.12
CA VAL A 17 -5.19 -27.70 -23.33
C VAL A 17 -6.67 -27.34 -23.39
N ASP A 18 -7.60 -28.26 -23.05
CA ASP A 18 -9.04 -27.99 -23.03
C ASP A 18 -9.38 -26.83 -22.08
N ARG A 19 -8.77 -26.77 -20.89
CA ARG A 19 -8.96 -25.66 -19.95
C ARG A 19 -8.53 -24.33 -20.54
N MET A 20 -7.35 -24.29 -21.14
CA MET A 20 -6.84 -23.07 -21.76
C MET A 20 -7.70 -22.62 -22.94
N VAL A 21 -8.10 -23.54 -23.82
CA VAL A 21 -9.01 -23.26 -24.95
C VAL A 21 -10.33 -22.68 -24.46
N ARG A 22 -10.94 -23.28 -23.42
CA ARG A 22 -12.19 -22.77 -22.87
C ARG A 22 -12.06 -21.39 -22.27
N THR A 23 -10.98 -21.13 -21.51
CA THR A 23 -10.69 -19.81 -20.91
C THR A 23 -10.59 -18.75 -22.01
N VAL A 24 -9.73 -18.95 -22.99
CA VAL A 24 -9.54 -17.98 -24.09
C VAL A 24 -10.82 -17.80 -24.90
N THR A 25 -11.51 -18.87 -25.25
CA THR A 25 -12.75 -18.81 -26.04
C THR A 25 -13.84 -18.05 -25.34
N ARG A 26 -14.01 -18.25 -24.03
CA ARG A 26 -15.00 -17.54 -23.22
C ARG A 26 -14.68 -16.05 -23.09
N ASP A 27 -13.41 -15.72 -22.82
CA ASP A 27 -13.05 -14.42 -22.26
C ASP A 27 -12.33 -13.48 -23.24
N ARG A 28 -11.94 -13.93 -24.45
CA ARG A 28 -11.18 -13.11 -25.42
C ARG A 28 -11.88 -11.80 -25.85
N ASN A 29 -13.18 -11.69 -25.67
CA ASN A 29 -13.93 -10.48 -25.99
C ASN A 29 -13.98 -9.45 -24.82
N HIS A 30 -13.30 -9.73 -23.71
CA HIS A 30 -13.16 -8.78 -22.60
C HIS A 30 -11.92 -7.91 -22.80
N PRO A 31 -12.05 -6.60 -23.08
CA PRO A 31 -10.89 -5.73 -23.35
C PRO A 31 -9.99 -5.49 -22.11
N SER A 32 -10.50 -5.74 -20.91
CA SER A 32 -9.75 -5.64 -19.67
C SER A 32 -8.71 -6.77 -19.49
N ILE A 33 -8.84 -7.87 -20.22
CA ILE A 33 -7.86 -8.95 -20.20
C ILE A 33 -6.67 -8.56 -21.08
N ILE A 34 -5.49 -8.49 -20.49
CA ILE A 34 -4.25 -8.11 -21.19
C ILE A 34 -3.25 -9.27 -21.33
N LEU A 35 -3.40 -10.31 -20.51
CA LEU A 35 -2.53 -11.47 -20.47
C LEU A 35 -3.35 -12.76 -20.39
N TRP A 36 -2.85 -13.85 -20.99
CA TRP A 36 -3.33 -15.21 -20.74
C TRP A 36 -2.35 -15.93 -19.83
N SER A 37 -2.77 -16.22 -18.58
CA SER A 37 -1.96 -17.01 -17.64
C SER A 37 -2.26 -18.48 -17.80
N LEU A 38 -1.21 -19.31 -17.84
CA LEU A 38 -1.32 -20.75 -18.07
C LEU A 38 -1.68 -21.54 -16.80
N GLY A 39 -1.69 -20.90 -15.64
CA GLY A 39 -2.03 -21.55 -14.38
C GLY A 39 -1.43 -20.83 -13.17
N ASN A 40 -1.59 -21.44 -12.00
CA ASN A 40 -1.05 -20.97 -10.74
C ASN A 40 -0.39 -22.13 -10.00
N GLU A 41 0.88 -21.93 -9.56
CA GLU A 41 1.64 -22.85 -8.71
C GLU A 41 1.59 -24.31 -9.13
N SER A 42 1.56 -24.58 -10.42
CA SER A 42 1.40 -25.92 -10.98
C SER A 42 2.69 -26.55 -11.52
N GLY A 43 3.87 -26.02 -11.11
CA GLY A 43 5.19 -26.38 -11.64
C GLY A 43 5.38 -25.93 -13.08
N PHE A 44 6.48 -26.31 -13.74
CA PHE A 44 6.69 -26.05 -15.14
C PHE A 44 6.92 -27.36 -15.88
N GLY A 45 6.11 -27.66 -16.90
CA GLY A 45 6.17 -28.92 -17.60
C GLY A 45 5.74 -28.85 -19.06
N CYS A 46 5.84 -30.00 -19.76
CA CYS A 46 5.60 -30.12 -21.20
C CYS A 46 4.21 -29.59 -21.63
N ASN A 47 3.17 -29.77 -20.81
CA ASN A 47 1.81 -29.35 -21.16
C ASN A 47 1.63 -27.85 -21.22
N HIS A 48 2.48 -27.04 -20.54
CA HIS A 48 2.43 -25.59 -20.65
C HIS A 48 2.78 -25.10 -22.05
N HIS A 49 3.69 -25.78 -22.77
CA HIS A 49 4.02 -25.45 -24.16
C HIS A 49 2.82 -25.66 -25.09
N ASP A 50 2.08 -26.75 -24.90
CA ASP A 50 0.87 -27.02 -25.67
C ASP A 50 -0.27 -26.04 -25.33
N MET A 51 -0.44 -25.71 -24.06
CA MET A 51 -1.40 -24.68 -23.61
C MET A 51 -1.11 -23.31 -24.21
N ALA A 52 0.15 -22.88 -24.19
CA ALA A 52 0.57 -21.61 -24.78
C ALA A 52 0.37 -21.58 -26.29
N ALA A 53 0.70 -22.69 -26.99
CA ALA A 53 0.46 -22.81 -28.43
C ALA A 53 -1.03 -22.70 -28.75
N ALA A 54 -1.90 -23.36 -27.99
CA ALA A 54 -3.35 -23.28 -28.16
C ALA A 54 -3.90 -21.88 -27.90
N ALA A 55 -3.42 -21.21 -26.83
CA ALA A 55 -3.82 -19.84 -26.53
C ALA A 55 -3.43 -18.86 -27.64
N ARG A 56 -2.17 -18.92 -28.12
CA ARG A 56 -1.69 -18.07 -29.22
C ARG A 56 -2.42 -18.34 -30.55
N ALA A 57 -2.84 -19.58 -30.79
CA ALA A 57 -3.64 -19.91 -31.99
C ALA A 57 -5.05 -19.29 -31.96
N LEU A 58 -5.64 -19.15 -30.77
CA LEU A 58 -6.97 -18.57 -30.58
C LEU A 58 -6.95 -17.05 -30.45
N ASP A 59 -5.88 -16.52 -29.86
CA ASP A 59 -5.69 -15.08 -29.64
C ASP A 59 -4.19 -14.72 -29.70
N PRO A 60 -3.71 -14.32 -30.89
CA PRO A 60 -2.32 -13.89 -31.07
C PRO A 60 -2.05 -12.45 -30.58
N THR A 61 -3.04 -11.76 -30.05
CA THR A 61 -2.94 -10.33 -29.70
C THR A 61 -2.49 -10.09 -28.26
N ARG A 62 -2.67 -11.07 -27.36
CA ARG A 62 -2.34 -10.98 -25.95
C ARG A 62 -1.11 -11.80 -25.60
N PHE A 63 -0.39 -11.31 -24.59
CA PHE A 63 0.80 -11.99 -24.08
C PHE A 63 0.46 -13.23 -23.27
N ILE A 64 1.37 -14.19 -23.27
CA ILE A 64 1.32 -15.38 -22.42
C ILE A 64 2.10 -15.07 -21.14
N HIS A 65 1.50 -15.41 -20.02
CA HIS A 65 2.08 -15.32 -18.69
C HIS A 65 2.06 -16.70 -18.02
N TYR A 66 3.06 -16.98 -17.23
CA TYR A 66 3.06 -18.07 -16.24
C TYR A 66 4.16 -17.82 -15.20
N GLU A 67 3.77 -17.78 -13.92
CA GLU A 67 4.72 -17.47 -12.83
C GLU A 67 5.75 -18.59 -12.60
N GLY A 68 5.37 -19.86 -12.80
CA GLY A 68 6.25 -21.01 -12.65
C GLY A 68 7.29 -21.15 -13.75
N ASP A 69 7.24 -20.35 -14.81
CA ASP A 69 8.28 -20.24 -15.83
C ASP A 69 9.42 -19.32 -15.35
N TYR A 70 10.12 -19.74 -14.30
CA TYR A 70 11.18 -18.94 -13.68
C TYR A 70 12.33 -18.56 -14.62
N HIS A 71 12.48 -19.24 -15.73
CA HIS A 71 13.51 -18.97 -16.75
C HIS A 71 13.00 -18.11 -17.90
N CYS A 72 11.71 -17.70 -17.86
CA CYS A 72 11.05 -17.01 -18.96
C CYS A 72 11.29 -17.69 -20.32
N GLU A 73 11.14 -19.02 -20.37
CA GLU A 73 11.33 -19.79 -21.60
C GLU A 73 10.16 -19.64 -22.57
N LEU A 74 8.97 -19.68 -22.02
CA LEU A 74 7.69 -19.75 -22.71
C LEU A 74 6.89 -18.45 -22.61
N ALA A 75 6.87 -17.86 -21.41
CA ALA A 75 6.11 -16.66 -21.09
C ALA A 75 6.67 -15.41 -21.79
N ASP A 76 5.81 -14.52 -22.26
CA ASP A 76 6.18 -13.24 -22.86
C ASP A 76 6.47 -12.17 -21.79
N VAL A 77 5.99 -12.38 -20.57
CA VAL A 77 6.17 -11.53 -19.40
C VAL A 77 6.82 -12.35 -18.28
N CYS A 78 7.94 -11.88 -17.77
CA CYS A 78 8.57 -12.51 -16.62
C CYS A 78 7.83 -12.12 -15.33
N SER A 79 7.70 -13.03 -14.39
CA SER A 79 7.01 -12.74 -13.14
C SER A 79 7.59 -13.47 -11.92
N ARG A 80 7.19 -13.02 -10.75
CA ARG A 80 7.42 -13.68 -9.45
C ARG A 80 6.26 -13.39 -8.53
N MET A 81 6.01 -14.31 -7.60
CA MET A 81 5.18 -14.11 -6.42
C MET A 81 6.05 -13.60 -5.28
N TYR A 82 5.56 -12.63 -4.53
CA TYR A 82 6.13 -12.12 -3.27
C TYR A 82 7.64 -11.83 -3.31
N ALA A 83 8.14 -11.40 -4.47
CA ALA A 83 9.55 -11.02 -4.56
C ALA A 83 9.85 -9.85 -3.62
N SER A 84 10.98 -9.95 -2.91
CA SER A 84 11.44 -8.88 -2.03
C SER A 84 11.86 -7.62 -2.79
N ILE A 85 11.91 -6.49 -2.08
CA ILE A 85 12.42 -5.23 -2.63
C ILE A 85 13.86 -5.40 -3.12
N SER A 86 14.71 -6.14 -2.39
CA SER A 86 16.08 -6.42 -2.82
C SER A 86 16.16 -7.22 -4.11
N PHE A 87 15.22 -8.17 -4.32
CA PHE A 87 15.15 -8.92 -5.57
C PHE A 87 14.73 -8.00 -6.75
N LEU A 88 13.84 -7.04 -6.52
CA LEU A 88 13.52 -6.04 -7.56
C LEU A 88 14.72 -5.17 -7.91
N ASP A 89 15.54 -4.80 -6.92
CA ASP A 89 16.78 -4.04 -7.14
C ASP A 89 17.80 -4.88 -7.96
N GLU A 90 17.89 -6.19 -7.73
CA GLU A 90 18.71 -7.09 -8.55
C GLU A 90 18.19 -7.17 -10.00
N ILE A 91 16.86 -7.29 -10.19
CA ILE A 91 16.24 -7.31 -11.52
C ILE A 91 16.41 -5.96 -12.24
N GLU A 92 16.39 -4.84 -11.54
CA GLU A 92 16.58 -3.52 -12.13
C GLU A 92 17.94 -3.43 -12.83
N THR A 93 19.01 -3.81 -12.15
CA THR A 93 20.36 -3.72 -12.68
C THR A 93 20.74 -4.87 -13.58
N LEU A 94 20.33 -6.09 -13.24
CA LEU A 94 20.71 -7.34 -13.89
C LEU A 94 22.23 -7.46 -14.15
N GLU A 95 23.03 -6.91 -13.23
CA GLU A 95 24.49 -6.97 -13.33
C GLU A 95 25.05 -8.34 -12.96
N LYS A 96 24.28 -9.11 -12.19
CA LYS A 96 24.64 -10.45 -11.69
C LYS A 96 23.52 -11.45 -12.00
N PRO A 97 23.81 -12.75 -11.99
CA PRO A 97 22.77 -13.78 -11.96
C PRO A 97 21.84 -13.55 -10.77
N LEU A 98 20.53 -13.73 -10.97
CA LEU A 98 19.53 -13.52 -9.92
C LEU A 98 19.77 -14.48 -8.75
N SER A 99 19.67 -13.98 -7.52
CA SER A 99 19.78 -14.78 -6.30
C SER A 99 18.72 -15.90 -6.28
N GLY A 100 19.14 -17.12 -5.93
CA GLY A 100 18.24 -18.28 -5.82
C GLY A 100 17.92 -19.01 -7.13
N SER A 101 18.52 -18.64 -8.26
CA SER A 101 18.33 -19.35 -9.53
C SER A 101 19.67 -19.58 -10.26
N GLU A 102 20.11 -20.82 -10.31
CA GLU A 102 21.42 -21.18 -10.86
C GLU A 102 21.59 -20.93 -12.36
N SER A 103 20.57 -20.54 -13.12
CA SER A 103 20.68 -20.45 -14.57
C SER A 103 19.64 -19.57 -15.28
N VAL A 104 19.13 -18.51 -14.63
CA VAL A 104 18.21 -17.62 -15.36
C VAL A 104 18.97 -16.84 -16.43
N PRO A 105 18.60 -16.94 -17.72
CA PRO A 105 19.25 -16.16 -18.75
C PRO A 105 18.93 -14.67 -18.56
N VAL A 106 19.88 -13.93 -17.97
CA VAL A 106 19.75 -12.49 -17.68
C VAL A 106 19.26 -11.71 -18.90
N GLU A 107 19.68 -12.11 -20.10
CA GLU A 107 19.28 -11.46 -21.35
C GLU A 107 17.78 -11.58 -21.64
N ARG A 108 17.14 -12.71 -21.31
CA ARG A 108 15.67 -12.86 -21.46
C ARG A 108 14.92 -11.91 -20.53
N PHE A 109 15.38 -11.78 -19.28
CA PHE A 109 14.80 -10.84 -18.33
C PHE A 109 14.96 -9.39 -18.78
N ARG A 110 16.09 -9.02 -19.40
CA ARG A 110 16.32 -7.66 -19.92
C ARG A 110 15.35 -7.28 -21.03
N GLN A 111 14.96 -8.24 -21.86
CA GLN A 111 14.15 -8.01 -23.05
C GLN A 111 12.64 -8.09 -22.81
N ARG A 112 12.21 -8.52 -21.62
CA ARG A 112 10.78 -8.74 -21.31
C ARG A 112 10.31 -7.84 -20.19
N PRO A 113 9.01 -7.44 -20.20
CA PRO A 113 8.41 -6.82 -19.04
C PRO A 113 8.43 -7.78 -17.84
N PHE A 114 8.43 -7.20 -16.65
CA PHE A 114 8.39 -7.93 -15.40
C PHE A 114 7.17 -7.49 -14.58
N VAL A 115 6.46 -8.44 -13.98
CA VAL A 115 5.29 -8.21 -13.13
C VAL A 115 5.40 -9.03 -11.85
N LEU A 116 4.96 -8.48 -10.73
CA LEU A 116 4.67 -9.28 -9.55
C LEU A 116 3.24 -9.83 -9.69
N CYS A 117 3.11 -11.09 -10.09
CA CYS A 117 1.79 -11.70 -10.25
C CYS A 117 1.05 -11.86 -8.93
N GLU A 118 1.79 -11.87 -7.81
CA GLU A 118 1.29 -11.69 -6.46
C GLU A 118 2.31 -10.91 -5.64
N TYR A 119 1.84 -9.95 -4.83
CA TYR A 119 2.67 -9.26 -3.84
C TYR A 119 1.79 -8.64 -2.75
N GLY A 120 2.41 -8.22 -1.63
CA GLY A 120 1.71 -7.50 -0.59
C GLY A 120 0.55 -8.29 -0.01
N HIS A 121 0.81 -9.55 0.45
CA HIS A 121 -0.20 -10.41 1.09
C HIS A 121 -0.98 -9.64 2.16
N ALA A 122 -2.30 -9.52 2.00
CA ALA A 122 -3.12 -8.57 2.76
C ALA A 122 -3.69 -9.17 4.07
N MET A 123 -3.28 -10.37 4.44
CA MET A 123 -3.74 -11.03 5.65
C MET A 123 -3.33 -10.26 6.91
N GLY A 124 -4.18 -10.27 7.94
CA GLY A 124 -3.91 -9.67 9.24
C GLY A 124 -3.70 -8.14 9.16
N ASN A 125 -2.51 -7.67 9.53
CA ASN A 125 -2.11 -6.26 9.43
C ASN A 125 -1.27 -5.97 8.16
N GLY A 126 -1.26 -6.88 7.21
CA GLY A 126 -0.73 -6.67 5.86
C GLY A 126 -1.61 -5.75 5.01
N PRO A 127 -1.16 -5.42 3.79
CA PRO A 127 0.22 -5.51 3.34
C PRO A 127 1.07 -4.34 3.82
N GLY A 128 2.40 -4.56 3.87
CA GLY A 128 3.38 -3.53 4.17
C GLY A 128 4.33 -3.26 2.99
N GLY A 129 5.06 -2.12 3.07
CA GLY A 129 6.11 -1.81 2.08
C GLY A 129 5.61 -1.46 0.67
N LEU A 130 4.30 -1.22 0.48
CA LEU A 130 3.72 -0.97 -0.85
C LEU A 130 4.33 0.25 -1.54
N LYS A 131 4.71 1.28 -0.79
CA LYS A 131 5.35 2.48 -1.33
C LYS A 131 6.68 2.14 -2.02
N GLU A 132 7.50 1.35 -1.38
CA GLU A 132 8.81 0.93 -1.87
C GLU A 132 8.69 0.09 -3.15
N TYR A 133 7.67 -0.74 -3.29
CA TYR A 133 7.35 -1.45 -4.53
C TYR A 133 6.95 -0.46 -5.65
N TRP A 134 6.04 0.48 -5.35
CA TRP A 134 5.55 1.44 -6.33
C TRP A 134 6.61 2.42 -6.80
N GLU A 135 7.56 2.81 -5.95
CA GLU A 135 8.73 3.61 -6.34
C GLU A 135 9.55 2.90 -7.42
N ARG A 136 9.71 1.57 -7.33
CA ARG A 136 10.42 0.78 -8.34
C ARG A 136 9.59 0.58 -9.61
N PHE A 137 8.31 0.28 -9.47
CA PHE A 137 7.43 0.13 -10.63
C PHE A 137 7.41 1.38 -11.50
N ARG A 138 7.41 2.57 -10.90
CA ARG A 138 7.45 3.84 -11.63
C ARG A 138 8.82 4.19 -12.18
N ARG A 139 9.89 3.81 -11.47
CA ARG A 139 11.26 4.14 -11.87
C ARG A 139 11.78 3.30 -13.02
N VAL A 140 11.43 2.04 -13.06
CA VAL A 140 11.99 1.05 -13.99
C VAL A 140 11.00 0.78 -15.12
N PRO A 141 11.27 1.26 -16.36
CA PRO A 141 10.27 1.22 -17.45
C PRO A 141 9.75 -0.17 -17.81
N ARG A 142 10.51 -1.23 -17.55
CA ARG A 142 10.08 -2.61 -17.84
C ARG A 142 9.31 -3.27 -16.72
N PHE A 143 9.17 -2.62 -15.54
CA PHE A 143 8.33 -3.11 -14.47
C PHE A 143 6.87 -2.73 -14.76
N ALA A 144 6.04 -3.73 -15.02
CA ALA A 144 4.64 -3.54 -15.37
C ALA A 144 3.73 -3.36 -14.14
N GLY A 145 4.28 -3.46 -12.93
CA GLY A 145 3.52 -3.36 -11.68
C GLY A 145 3.32 -4.70 -10.99
N GLY A 146 2.24 -4.83 -10.24
CA GLY A 146 1.93 -6.06 -9.51
C GLY A 146 0.47 -6.15 -9.10
N PHE A 147 0.06 -7.36 -8.71
CA PHE A 147 -1.27 -7.67 -8.23
C PHE A 147 -1.19 -8.05 -6.75
N ILE A 148 -1.90 -7.28 -5.90
CA ILE A 148 -1.95 -7.57 -4.47
C ILE A 148 -2.74 -8.85 -4.24
N TRP A 149 -2.26 -9.75 -3.42
CA TRP A 149 -2.99 -10.89 -2.91
C TRP A 149 -3.58 -10.55 -1.54
N GLU A 150 -4.91 -10.36 -1.41
CA GLU A 150 -5.81 -10.30 -2.55
C GLU A 150 -6.87 -9.20 -2.38
N TRP A 151 -7.93 -9.25 -3.20
CA TRP A 151 -8.92 -8.16 -3.24
C TRP A 151 -9.92 -8.21 -2.10
N ILE A 152 -10.49 -9.40 -1.79
CA ILE A 152 -11.62 -9.53 -0.87
C ILE A 152 -11.47 -10.76 0.03
N ASP A 153 -11.70 -10.58 1.32
CA ASP A 153 -11.83 -11.70 2.26
C ASP A 153 -12.91 -12.69 1.82
N HIS A 154 -12.61 -13.99 1.88
CA HIS A 154 -13.56 -15.04 1.48
C HIS A 154 -14.45 -15.54 2.62
N GLY A 155 -14.56 -14.78 3.72
CA GLY A 155 -15.40 -15.15 4.85
C GLY A 155 -16.88 -15.26 4.49
N ILE A 156 -17.55 -16.25 5.04
CA ILE A 156 -18.98 -16.48 4.85
C ILE A 156 -19.76 -15.86 6.02
N ARG A 157 -20.69 -14.96 5.70
CA ARG A 157 -21.50 -14.31 6.73
C ARG A 157 -22.36 -15.33 7.49
N CYS A 158 -22.17 -15.40 8.80
CA CYS A 158 -22.90 -16.23 9.74
C CYS A 158 -23.44 -15.39 10.90
N VAL A 159 -24.38 -15.96 11.66
CA VAL A 159 -24.96 -15.35 12.86
C VAL A 159 -24.85 -16.35 14.02
N THR A 160 -24.32 -15.91 15.14
CA THR A 160 -24.23 -16.72 16.36
C THR A 160 -25.61 -16.92 16.99
N GLU A 161 -25.76 -17.87 17.93
CA GLU A 161 -27.01 -18.09 18.66
C GLU A 161 -27.50 -16.84 19.44
N ASP A 162 -26.58 -16.00 19.89
CA ASP A 162 -26.89 -14.72 20.55
C ASP A 162 -27.11 -13.56 19.57
N GLY A 163 -27.20 -13.84 18.25
CA GLY A 163 -27.58 -12.88 17.22
C GLY A 163 -26.45 -11.99 16.70
N LYS A 164 -25.17 -12.28 17.02
CA LYS A 164 -24.02 -11.52 16.49
C LYS A 164 -23.62 -12.01 15.12
N THR A 165 -23.40 -11.09 14.20
CA THR A 165 -22.85 -11.39 12.88
C THR A 165 -21.34 -11.58 12.98
N PHE A 166 -20.81 -12.60 12.27
CA PHE A 166 -19.40 -12.82 12.08
C PHE A 166 -19.14 -13.42 10.69
N PHE A 167 -17.89 -13.49 10.28
CA PHE A 167 -17.49 -14.15 9.03
C PHE A 167 -16.77 -15.43 9.36
N ALA A 168 -17.40 -16.54 8.99
CA ALA A 168 -16.88 -17.88 9.18
C ALA A 168 -15.83 -18.24 8.12
N TYR A 169 -14.87 -19.07 8.51
CA TYR A 169 -13.80 -19.56 7.64
C TYR A 169 -13.49 -21.04 7.95
N GLY A 170 -12.35 -21.55 7.49
CA GLY A 170 -12.01 -22.97 7.60
C GLY A 170 -12.06 -23.49 9.04
N GLY A 171 -12.77 -24.59 9.26
CA GLY A 171 -13.00 -25.21 10.56
C GLY A 171 -14.30 -24.79 11.26
N ASP A 172 -14.87 -23.62 10.93
CA ASP A 172 -16.10 -23.13 11.56
C ASP A 172 -17.34 -23.99 11.23
N PHE A 173 -17.27 -24.77 10.16
CA PHE A 173 -18.33 -25.70 9.73
C PHE A 173 -18.04 -27.15 10.11
N GLY A 174 -17.03 -27.40 10.95
CA GLY A 174 -16.61 -28.75 11.34
C GLY A 174 -15.84 -29.53 10.26
N ASP A 175 -15.34 -28.81 9.25
CA ASP A 175 -14.52 -29.35 8.17
C ASP A 175 -13.08 -29.62 8.65
N GLU A 176 -12.56 -30.81 8.29
CA GLU A 176 -11.18 -31.24 8.56
C GLU A 176 -10.66 -32.11 7.38
N PRO A 177 -9.43 -31.83 6.90
CA PRO A 177 -8.53 -30.73 7.29
C PRO A 177 -9.01 -29.35 6.80
N ASN A 178 -8.54 -28.27 7.44
CA ASN A 178 -8.80 -26.89 7.03
C ASN A 178 -7.56 -26.01 7.29
N ASP A 179 -7.50 -24.84 6.65
CA ASP A 179 -6.43 -23.86 6.79
C ASP A 179 -6.84 -22.65 7.66
N GLY A 180 -7.93 -22.76 8.45
CA GLY A 180 -8.39 -21.73 9.35
C GLY A 180 -8.71 -20.42 8.63
N ASN A 181 -8.14 -19.32 9.12
CA ASN A 181 -8.37 -17.98 8.59
C ASN A 181 -7.51 -17.62 7.35
N PHE A 182 -6.88 -18.59 6.68
CA PHE A 182 -5.99 -18.33 5.52
C PHE A 182 -6.71 -17.80 4.27
N VAL A 183 -8.01 -17.63 4.34
CA VAL A 183 -8.89 -17.00 3.32
C VAL A 183 -9.36 -15.60 3.72
N ILE A 184 -8.80 -15.06 4.82
CA ILE A 184 -9.09 -13.71 5.32
C ILE A 184 -7.85 -12.84 5.05
N ASP A 185 -7.63 -12.57 3.79
CA ASP A 185 -6.43 -11.95 3.24
C ASP A 185 -6.74 -10.86 2.18
N GLY A 186 -7.95 -10.31 2.24
CA GLY A 186 -8.44 -9.28 1.33
C GLY A 186 -8.11 -7.84 1.73
N LEU A 187 -8.02 -6.97 0.72
CA LEU A 187 -7.99 -5.51 0.90
C LEU A 187 -9.35 -4.94 1.34
N VAL A 188 -10.41 -5.69 1.12
CA VAL A 188 -11.76 -5.37 1.59
C VAL A 188 -12.36 -6.55 2.34
N THR A 189 -13.26 -6.27 3.29
CA THR A 189 -13.99 -7.29 4.02
C THR A 189 -14.94 -8.06 3.10
N PRO A 190 -15.52 -9.21 3.54
CA PRO A 190 -16.53 -9.93 2.77
C PRO A 190 -17.74 -9.06 2.40
N ASP A 191 -18.04 -8.02 3.18
CA ASP A 191 -19.09 -7.03 2.90
C ASP A 191 -18.64 -5.89 1.99
N ARG A 192 -17.42 -5.95 1.47
CA ARG A 192 -16.76 -4.93 0.62
C ARG A 192 -16.45 -3.61 1.33
N GLU A 193 -16.34 -3.63 2.65
CA GLU A 193 -15.85 -2.47 3.40
C GLU A 193 -14.32 -2.37 3.28
N PRO A 194 -13.77 -1.20 2.97
CA PRO A 194 -12.34 -1.02 2.79
C PRO A 194 -11.55 -1.25 4.09
N SER A 195 -10.45 -2.00 4.01
CA SER A 195 -9.47 -2.04 5.09
C SER A 195 -8.58 -0.78 5.10
N PRO A 196 -7.82 -0.53 6.17
CA PRO A 196 -6.83 0.56 6.19
C PRO A 196 -5.81 0.49 5.06
N ALA A 197 -5.44 -0.72 4.61
CA ALA A 197 -4.52 -0.96 3.49
C ALA A 197 -5.07 -0.40 2.16
N MET A 198 -6.39 -0.43 1.96
CA MET A 198 -7.02 0.16 0.78
C MET A 198 -6.79 1.68 0.70
N THR A 199 -6.75 2.38 1.84
CA THR A 199 -6.43 3.82 1.86
C THR A 199 -4.99 4.09 1.42
N GLN A 200 -4.04 3.26 1.86
CA GLN A 200 -2.66 3.34 1.40
C GLN A 200 -2.55 3.04 -0.09
N LEU A 201 -3.24 2.00 -0.57
CA LEU A 201 -3.25 1.66 -2.00
C LEU A 201 -3.82 2.79 -2.84
N LYS A 202 -4.94 3.40 -2.41
CA LYS A 202 -5.51 4.59 -3.07
C LYS A 202 -4.47 5.70 -3.20
N LYS A 203 -3.71 5.97 -2.14
CA LYS A 203 -2.63 6.98 -2.16
C LYS A 203 -1.54 6.66 -3.18
N LEU A 204 -1.15 5.40 -3.31
CA LEU A 204 -0.11 4.97 -4.26
C LEU A 204 -0.55 5.02 -5.72
N HIS A 205 -1.86 4.85 -5.96
CA HIS A 205 -2.47 4.88 -7.29
C HIS A 205 -2.99 6.26 -7.70
N GLU A 206 -2.66 7.31 -6.95
CA GLU A 206 -3.08 8.67 -7.28
C GLU A 206 -2.69 9.09 -8.69
N PRO A 207 -3.60 9.74 -9.43
CA PRO A 207 -3.30 10.22 -10.77
C PRO A 207 -2.45 11.50 -10.80
N VAL A 208 -2.25 12.16 -9.67
CA VAL A 208 -1.47 13.39 -9.56
C VAL A 208 -0.42 13.26 -8.46
N CYS A 209 0.85 13.36 -8.83
CA CYS A 209 1.93 13.50 -7.85
C CYS A 209 2.17 14.99 -7.57
N VAL A 210 2.35 15.32 -6.30
CA VAL A 210 2.65 16.70 -5.85
C VAL A 210 3.96 16.70 -5.09
N GLU A 211 4.90 17.51 -5.56
CA GLU A 211 6.20 17.71 -4.91
C GLU A 211 6.40 19.18 -4.54
N PRO A 212 6.81 19.49 -3.30
CA PRO A 212 7.15 20.87 -2.94
C PRO A 212 8.44 21.30 -3.65
N VAL A 213 8.38 22.43 -4.36
CA VAL A 213 9.56 23.13 -4.94
C VAL A 213 10.07 24.19 -3.96
N ASP A 214 9.17 25.07 -3.51
CA ASP A 214 9.37 26.01 -2.41
C ASP A 214 8.04 26.15 -1.66
N ALA A 215 7.80 25.22 -0.73
CA ALA A 215 6.54 25.16 0.00
C ALA A 215 6.26 26.47 0.76
N ALA A 216 7.29 27.14 1.30
CA ALA A 216 7.13 28.38 2.05
C ALA A 216 6.60 29.53 1.18
N ARG A 217 6.87 29.48 -0.13
CA ARG A 217 6.36 30.44 -1.12
C ARG A 217 5.16 29.94 -1.91
N GLY A 218 4.68 28.74 -1.58
CA GLY A 218 3.54 28.13 -2.25
C GLY A 218 3.87 27.51 -3.62
N ALA A 219 5.14 27.28 -3.94
CA ALA A 219 5.53 26.67 -5.20
C ALA A 219 5.55 25.15 -5.11
N PHE A 220 4.78 24.49 -5.97
CA PHE A 220 4.64 23.03 -6.05
C PHE A 220 4.78 22.56 -7.49
N ARG A 221 5.35 21.38 -7.69
CA ARG A 221 5.35 20.67 -8.97
C ARG A 221 4.24 19.64 -8.99
N LEU A 222 3.38 19.72 -9.99
CA LEU A 222 2.36 18.71 -10.29
C LEU A 222 2.84 17.85 -11.43
N THR A 223 2.74 16.52 -11.28
CA THR A 223 3.01 15.56 -12.36
C THR A 223 1.76 14.76 -12.64
N ASN A 224 1.34 14.68 -13.90
CA ASN A 224 0.27 13.81 -14.34
C ASN A 224 0.77 12.37 -14.36
N GLN A 225 0.20 11.50 -13.52
CA GLN A 225 0.53 10.09 -13.43
C GLN A 225 -0.45 9.18 -14.17
N TYR A 226 -1.43 9.72 -14.87
CA TYR A 226 -2.23 8.94 -15.81
C TYR A 226 -1.37 8.49 -17.00
N ASP A 227 -1.71 7.34 -17.58
CA ASP A 227 -1.02 6.80 -18.76
C ASP A 227 -1.66 7.26 -20.06
N PHE A 228 -2.95 7.64 -20.05
CA PHE A 228 -3.72 7.86 -21.29
C PHE A 228 -4.51 9.18 -21.33
N THR A 229 -4.67 9.86 -20.19
CA THR A 229 -5.53 11.05 -20.09
C THR A 229 -4.81 12.24 -19.46
N GLY A 230 -5.25 13.45 -19.80
CA GLY A 230 -4.82 14.69 -19.12
C GLY A 230 -5.53 14.87 -17.77
N LEU A 231 -5.28 16.01 -17.13
CA LEU A 231 -5.89 16.40 -15.85
C LEU A 231 -7.20 17.20 -16.03
N ASP A 232 -7.69 17.37 -17.25
CA ASP A 232 -8.86 18.22 -17.57
C ASP A 232 -10.17 17.77 -16.88
N GLY A 233 -10.24 16.50 -16.51
CA GLY A 233 -11.38 15.92 -15.77
C GLY A 233 -11.33 16.14 -14.25
N LEU A 234 -10.30 16.84 -13.74
CA LEU A 234 -10.09 17.07 -12.32
C LEU A 234 -10.27 18.55 -11.94
N ALA A 235 -10.71 18.76 -10.70
CA ALA A 235 -10.67 20.05 -10.01
C ALA A 235 -9.69 19.95 -8.83
N CYS A 236 -9.01 21.04 -8.49
CA CYS A 236 -8.14 21.11 -7.32
C CYS A 236 -8.58 22.20 -6.37
N THR A 237 -8.62 21.87 -5.08
CA THR A 237 -8.83 22.83 -3.98
C THR A 237 -7.63 22.78 -3.04
N TRP A 238 -7.19 23.96 -2.60
CA TRP A 238 -6.13 24.07 -1.61
C TRP A 238 -6.66 24.59 -0.27
N LYS A 239 -5.97 24.25 0.81
CA LYS A 239 -6.19 24.78 2.17
C LYS A 239 -4.86 25.12 2.81
N LEU A 240 -4.81 26.22 3.55
CA LEU A 240 -3.77 26.50 4.55
C LEU A 240 -4.32 26.10 5.90
N VAL A 241 -3.65 25.17 6.58
CA VAL A 241 -4.09 24.56 7.83
C VAL A 241 -3.04 24.80 8.92
N ALA A 242 -3.48 25.07 10.14
CA ALA A 242 -2.63 25.08 11.32
C ALA A 242 -3.39 24.53 12.53
N ASP A 243 -2.78 23.57 13.27
CA ASP A 243 -3.36 22.89 14.43
C ASP A 243 -4.77 22.29 14.15
N GLY A 244 -4.97 21.75 12.93
CA GLY A 244 -6.25 21.19 12.49
C GLY A 244 -7.30 22.21 12.03
N GLU A 245 -7.01 23.50 12.11
CA GLU A 245 -7.91 24.59 11.70
C GLU A 245 -7.59 25.04 10.28
N THR A 246 -8.61 25.09 9.40
CA THR A 246 -8.47 25.67 8.06
C THR A 246 -8.52 27.20 8.15
N LEU A 247 -7.41 27.86 7.81
CA LEU A 247 -7.28 29.32 7.86
C LEU A 247 -7.63 30.00 6.55
N GLN A 248 -7.27 29.38 5.44
CA GLN A 248 -7.53 29.88 4.09
C GLN A 248 -7.85 28.69 3.16
N THR A 249 -8.64 28.92 2.15
CA THR A 249 -8.95 27.90 1.13
C THR A 249 -9.31 28.57 -0.19
N GLY A 250 -9.16 27.86 -1.28
CA GLY A 250 -9.56 28.33 -2.60
C GLY A 250 -9.35 27.30 -3.70
N PRO A 251 -9.85 27.54 -4.90
CA PRO A 251 -9.56 26.70 -6.05
C PRO A 251 -8.12 26.94 -6.52
N LEU A 252 -7.51 25.88 -7.06
CA LEU A 252 -6.23 25.94 -7.76
C LEU A 252 -6.46 25.52 -9.22
N PRO A 253 -6.30 26.43 -10.20
CA PRO A 253 -6.38 26.08 -11.60
C PRO A 253 -5.31 25.05 -11.97
N LEU A 254 -5.71 23.94 -12.58
CA LEU A 254 -4.78 22.91 -13.01
C LEU A 254 -4.19 23.24 -14.39
N PRO A 255 -2.88 23.06 -14.61
CA PRO A 255 -2.28 23.15 -15.91
C PRO A 255 -2.74 21.99 -16.80
N ARG A 256 -2.73 22.21 -18.13
CA ARG A 256 -2.91 21.10 -19.07
C ARG A 256 -1.62 20.32 -19.13
N LEU A 257 -1.68 19.07 -18.68
CA LEU A 257 -0.54 18.15 -18.66
C LEU A 257 -0.94 16.86 -19.38
N ALA A 258 -0.19 16.51 -20.39
CA ALA A 258 -0.29 15.17 -20.99
C ALA A 258 0.24 14.10 -20.02
N PRO A 259 -0.02 12.80 -20.25
CA PRO A 259 0.53 11.72 -19.45
C PRO A 259 2.04 11.85 -19.25
N GLY A 260 2.50 11.77 -18.00
CA GLY A 260 3.89 11.89 -17.60
C GLY A 260 4.46 13.32 -17.57
N GLU A 261 3.71 14.33 -18.04
CA GLU A 261 4.18 15.72 -17.99
C GLU A 261 4.04 16.34 -16.59
N SER A 262 4.89 17.34 -16.33
CA SER A 262 4.93 18.09 -15.07
C SER A 262 4.93 19.59 -15.32
N ALA A 263 4.34 20.36 -14.40
CA ALA A 263 4.45 21.81 -14.36
C ALA A 263 4.47 22.33 -12.92
N GLU A 264 5.04 23.50 -12.75
CA GLU A 264 5.00 24.21 -11.46
C GLU A 264 3.72 25.05 -11.36
N VAL A 265 3.13 25.05 -10.16
CA VAL A 265 1.95 25.85 -9.81
C VAL A 265 2.23 26.64 -8.54
N ALA A 266 1.53 27.78 -8.38
CA ALA A 266 1.63 28.58 -7.18
C ALA A 266 0.30 28.55 -6.41
N VAL A 267 0.35 28.09 -5.17
CA VAL A 267 -0.77 28.15 -4.23
C VAL A 267 -0.80 29.52 -3.56
N PRO A 268 -1.87 30.32 -3.72
CA PRO A 268 -1.87 31.75 -3.35
C PRO A 268 -2.28 31.98 -1.89
N PHE A 269 -1.58 31.38 -0.94
CA PHE A 269 -1.84 31.62 0.49
C PHE A 269 -0.99 32.76 1.04
N THR A 270 -1.42 33.33 2.17
CA THR A 270 -0.67 34.30 2.97
C THR A 270 -0.41 33.71 4.35
N LEU A 271 0.87 33.57 4.72
CA LEU A 271 1.22 33.03 6.05
C LEU A 271 0.86 34.05 7.14
N PRO A 272 0.09 33.66 8.16
CA PRO A 272 -0.16 34.50 9.33
C PRO A 272 1.15 34.85 10.07
N PRO A 273 1.19 35.99 10.79
CA PRO A 273 2.40 36.42 11.48
C PRO A 273 2.78 35.56 12.70
N CYS A 274 1.90 34.68 13.17
CA CYS A 274 2.15 33.84 14.34
C CYS A 274 3.24 32.79 14.05
N PRO A 275 4.42 32.84 14.69
CA PRO A 275 5.48 31.88 14.46
C PRO A 275 5.36 30.59 15.28
N MET A 276 4.38 30.52 16.18
CA MET A 276 4.25 29.44 17.20
C MET A 276 3.47 28.23 16.72
N ARG A 277 3.01 28.22 15.46
CA ARG A 277 2.19 27.16 14.88
C ARG A 277 2.90 26.56 13.66
N ASP A 278 2.72 25.24 13.48
CA ASP A 278 3.03 24.60 12.21
C ASP A 278 1.96 24.95 11.18
N TYR A 279 2.37 25.37 10.00
CA TYR A 279 1.48 25.67 8.88
C TYR A 279 1.68 24.65 7.76
N TRP A 280 0.58 24.12 7.27
CA TRP A 280 0.55 23.11 6.23
C TRP A 280 -0.31 23.59 5.06
N VAL A 281 0.10 23.29 3.85
CA VAL A 281 -0.77 23.36 2.69
C VAL A 281 -1.27 21.97 2.37
N GLU A 282 -2.58 21.85 2.21
CA GLU A 282 -3.26 20.65 1.73
C GLU A 282 -3.83 20.91 0.34
N LEU A 283 -3.67 19.95 -0.56
CA LEU A 283 -4.23 19.95 -1.90
C LEU A 283 -5.15 18.73 -2.03
N ALA A 284 -6.37 18.94 -2.51
CA ALA A 284 -7.31 17.88 -2.81
C ALA A 284 -7.71 17.94 -4.29
N PHE A 285 -7.59 16.81 -4.98
CA PHE A 285 -7.95 16.65 -6.39
C PHE A 285 -9.20 15.79 -6.46
N THR A 286 -10.24 16.32 -7.07
CA THR A 286 -11.56 15.67 -7.17
C THR A 286 -12.01 15.59 -8.61
N LEU A 287 -12.91 14.66 -8.92
CA LEU A 287 -13.57 14.64 -10.21
C LEU A 287 -14.35 15.94 -10.45
N ALA A 288 -14.15 16.58 -11.58
CA ALA A 288 -14.84 17.81 -11.96
C ALA A 288 -16.27 17.55 -12.46
N GLY A 289 -16.58 16.33 -12.89
CA GLY A 289 -17.88 15.90 -13.38
C GLY A 289 -18.16 14.42 -13.02
N ASP A 290 -19.38 13.98 -13.24
CA ASP A 290 -19.77 12.59 -13.03
C ASP A 290 -19.06 11.67 -14.03
N THR A 291 -18.70 10.49 -13.56
CA THR A 291 -18.14 9.39 -14.34
C THR A 291 -18.99 8.12 -14.16
N LEU A 292 -18.68 7.05 -14.91
CA LEU A 292 -19.40 5.77 -14.76
C LEU A 292 -19.20 5.11 -13.39
N TRP A 293 -18.14 5.47 -12.66
CA TRP A 293 -17.73 4.81 -11.42
C TRP A 293 -17.81 5.70 -10.17
N ALA A 294 -17.89 7.04 -10.32
CA ALA A 294 -18.02 7.97 -9.20
C ALA A 294 -18.66 9.30 -9.64
N GLN A 295 -19.28 9.99 -8.68
CA GLN A 295 -19.88 11.31 -8.88
C GLN A 295 -18.83 12.43 -8.84
N ALA A 296 -19.16 13.59 -9.38
CA ALA A 296 -18.40 14.83 -9.23
C ALA A 296 -18.08 15.10 -7.75
N GLY A 297 -16.88 15.59 -7.47
CA GLY A 297 -16.39 15.81 -6.11
C GLY A 297 -15.75 14.58 -5.44
N HIS A 298 -15.77 13.38 -6.06
CA HIS A 298 -15.01 12.24 -5.54
C HIS A 298 -13.51 12.53 -5.56
N GLU A 299 -12.85 12.42 -4.39
CA GLU A 299 -11.43 12.64 -4.25
C GLU A 299 -10.61 11.50 -4.85
N VAL A 300 -9.70 11.85 -5.77
CA VAL A 300 -8.83 10.90 -6.46
C VAL A 300 -7.36 11.04 -6.08
N ALA A 301 -6.96 12.20 -5.54
CA ALA A 301 -5.60 12.44 -5.06
C ALA A 301 -5.60 13.52 -3.98
N TRP A 302 -4.60 13.50 -3.11
CA TRP A 302 -4.37 14.55 -2.12
C TRP A 302 -2.89 14.70 -1.80
N ALA A 303 -2.50 15.88 -1.32
CA ALA A 303 -1.15 16.13 -0.83
C ALA A 303 -1.18 17.05 0.38
N GLN A 304 -0.17 16.91 1.24
CA GLN A 304 0.07 17.79 2.36
C GLN A 304 1.56 18.16 2.40
N ALA A 305 1.87 19.44 2.56
CA ALA A 305 3.23 19.90 2.68
C ALA A 305 3.37 20.91 3.83
N LEU A 306 4.43 20.74 4.63
CA LEU A 306 4.79 21.70 5.67
C LEU A 306 5.36 22.95 5.01
N VAL A 307 4.70 24.11 5.23
CA VAL A 307 5.14 25.41 4.68
C VAL A 307 5.91 26.24 5.69
N ARG A 308 5.63 26.09 6.97
CA ARG A 308 6.40 26.70 8.07
C ARG A 308 6.26 25.89 9.34
N ARG A 309 7.40 25.55 9.95
CA ARG A 309 7.44 24.89 11.26
C ARG A 309 7.32 25.91 12.39
N ALA A 310 6.63 25.54 13.45
CA ALA A 310 6.54 26.32 14.69
C ALA A 310 7.94 26.61 15.26
N GLN A 311 8.16 27.86 15.63
CA GLN A 311 9.34 28.27 16.38
C GLN A 311 9.03 28.11 17.87
N VAL A 312 9.32 26.96 18.43
CA VAL A 312 9.15 26.71 19.86
C VAL A 312 10.22 27.51 20.61
N PRO A 313 9.85 28.41 21.54
CA PRO A 313 10.84 29.10 22.36
C PRO A 313 11.68 28.07 23.12
N PRO A 314 12.94 28.36 23.40
CA PRO A 314 13.73 27.53 24.29
C PRO A 314 12.98 27.40 25.62
N ALA A 315 12.99 26.19 26.19
CA ALA A 315 12.39 25.95 27.48
C ALA A 315 12.91 26.99 28.49
N ALA A 316 12.00 27.60 29.26
CA ALA A 316 12.38 28.53 30.29
C ALA A 316 13.37 27.83 31.24
N ALA A 317 14.46 28.53 31.55
CA ALA A 317 15.44 27.97 32.50
C ALA A 317 14.71 27.65 33.83
N VAL A 318 14.93 26.45 34.34
CA VAL A 318 14.42 26.04 35.65
C VAL A 318 14.97 26.99 36.68
N ARG A 319 14.08 27.80 37.31
CA ARG A 319 14.47 28.86 38.26
C ARG A 319 14.35 28.44 39.69
N ALA A 320 13.65 27.32 40.00
CA ALA A 320 13.48 26.81 41.33
C ALA A 320 14.14 25.45 41.51
N PRO A 321 14.88 25.19 42.57
CA PRO A 321 15.41 23.88 42.86
C PRO A 321 14.29 22.87 43.06
N LEU A 322 14.44 21.69 42.50
CA LEU A 322 13.59 20.54 42.82
C LEU A 322 13.97 20.00 44.20
N LYS A 323 12.98 19.76 45.01
CA LYS A 323 13.15 18.99 46.27
C LYS A 323 12.87 17.54 45.94
N THR A 324 13.87 16.71 46.11
CA THR A 324 13.75 15.25 45.87
C THR A 324 13.86 14.53 47.20
N THR A 325 12.89 13.66 47.50
CA THR A 325 12.96 12.69 48.60
C THR A 325 12.96 11.30 48.00
N ASP A 326 13.84 10.44 48.50
CA ASP A 326 14.10 9.13 47.97
C ASP A 326 14.06 8.12 49.12
N ASP A 327 13.17 7.14 49.03
CA ASP A 327 13.04 6.05 49.98
C ASP A 327 13.11 4.67 49.28
N ALA A 328 12.88 3.59 50.03
CA ALA A 328 13.00 2.23 49.49
C ALA A 328 12.00 1.91 48.37
N ASP A 329 10.82 2.51 48.42
CA ASP A 329 9.69 2.19 47.53
C ASP A 329 9.40 3.30 46.52
N THR A 330 9.74 4.57 46.86
CA THR A 330 9.33 5.71 46.04
C THR A 330 10.40 6.78 45.87
N ILE A 331 10.32 7.53 44.78
CA ILE A 331 11.04 8.78 44.55
C ILE A 331 9.98 9.86 44.39
N CYS A 332 10.00 10.86 45.29
CA CYS A 332 9.13 12.02 45.19
C CYS A 332 9.92 13.24 44.72
N CYS A 333 9.44 13.92 43.69
CA CYS A 333 9.99 15.18 43.18
C CYS A 333 8.97 16.28 43.34
N GLU A 334 9.29 17.30 44.15
CA GLU A 334 8.46 18.48 44.41
C GLU A 334 9.07 19.71 43.75
N GLY A 335 8.27 20.43 42.98
CA GLY A 335 8.63 21.70 42.34
C GLY A 335 7.55 22.75 42.62
N ASP A 336 7.73 23.93 42.03
CA ASP A 336 6.76 25.02 42.16
C ASP A 336 5.44 24.64 41.50
N GLY A 337 4.44 24.35 42.33
CA GLY A 337 3.08 23.98 41.90
C GLY A 337 2.91 22.56 41.37
N PHE A 338 3.89 21.67 41.53
CA PHE A 338 3.73 20.27 41.11
C PHE A 338 4.42 19.27 42.05
N THR A 339 3.91 18.03 42.04
CA THR A 339 4.51 16.86 42.69
C THR A 339 4.46 15.68 41.76
N LEU A 340 5.61 14.98 41.63
CA LEU A 340 5.74 13.73 40.88
C LEU A 340 6.13 12.62 41.85
N LEU A 341 5.45 11.47 41.77
CA LEU A 341 5.76 10.29 42.56
C LEU A 341 6.10 9.12 41.61
N PHE A 342 7.28 8.57 41.76
CA PHE A 342 7.73 7.39 40.99
C PHE A 342 7.71 6.17 41.91
N ASP A 343 7.12 5.07 41.46
CA ASP A 343 7.14 3.78 42.11
C ASP A 343 8.42 3.02 41.65
N ARG A 344 9.29 2.68 42.59
CA ARG A 344 10.55 1.98 42.28
C ARG A 344 10.36 0.54 41.87
N ARG A 345 9.34 -0.14 42.37
CA ARG A 345 9.04 -1.54 42.04
C ARG A 345 8.45 -1.65 40.63
N ALA A 346 7.52 -0.76 40.33
CA ALA A 346 6.89 -0.70 38.99
C ALA A 346 7.79 0.00 37.96
N GLY A 347 8.79 0.79 38.37
CA GLY A 347 9.64 1.58 37.48
C GLY A 347 8.88 2.67 36.73
N THR A 348 7.79 3.20 37.27
CA THR A 348 6.88 4.12 36.56
C THR A 348 6.54 5.34 37.42
N LEU A 349 6.12 6.41 36.74
CA LEU A 349 5.46 7.53 37.37
C LEU A 349 4.09 7.06 37.91
N SER A 350 3.92 7.02 39.24
CA SER A 350 2.68 6.55 39.87
C SER A 350 1.68 7.65 40.11
N ARG A 351 2.13 8.90 40.24
CA ARG A 351 1.27 10.06 40.49
C ARG A 351 1.89 11.34 39.97
N TRP A 352 1.08 12.19 39.39
CA TRP A 352 1.45 13.55 39.01
C TRP A 352 0.35 14.52 39.38
N VAL A 353 0.67 15.47 40.25
CA VAL A 353 -0.22 16.57 40.66
C VAL A 353 0.41 17.88 40.18
N ALA A 354 -0.35 18.74 39.52
CA ALA A 354 0.05 20.08 39.17
C ALA A 354 -1.08 21.09 39.37
N GLY A 355 -0.77 22.24 39.98
CA GLY A 355 -1.77 23.27 40.30
C GLY A 355 -2.94 22.77 41.13
N GLY A 356 -2.70 21.79 42.03
CA GLY A 356 -3.74 21.14 42.82
C GLY A 356 -4.59 20.09 42.09
N THR A 357 -4.38 19.90 40.81
CA THR A 357 -5.07 18.90 39.99
C THR A 357 -4.22 17.64 39.81
N GLU A 358 -4.82 16.47 40.06
CA GLU A 358 -4.18 15.19 39.80
C GLU A 358 -4.28 14.88 38.32
N LEU A 359 -3.12 14.84 37.61
CA LEU A 359 -3.03 14.66 36.19
C LEU A 359 -2.81 13.19 35.80
N VAL A 360 -2.15 12.42 36.68
CA VAL A 360 -1.86 11.01 36.47
C VAL A 360 -2.07 10.27 37.78
N THR A 361 -2.97 9.31 37.76
CA THR A 361 -3.28 8.41 38.91
C THR A 361 -2.62 7.03 38.74
N ARG A 362 -2.24 6.68 37.48
CA ARG A 362 -1.51 5.47 37.13
C ARG A 362 -0.59 5.81 36.01
N GLY A 363 0.69 5.67 36.20
CA GLY A 363 1.72 6.09 35.27
C GLY A 363 1.79 5.26 33.97
N PRO A 364 2.48 5.77 32.99
CA PRO A 364 2.69 5.08 31.72
C PRO A 364 3.54 3.81 31.92
N LEU A 365 3.11 2.72 31.31
CA LEU A 365 3.86 1.47 31.22
C LEU A 365 4.49 1.37 29.83
N GLY A 366 5.73 0.88 29.78
CA GLY A 366 6.37 0.56 28.50
C GLY A 366 5.54 -0.48 27.76
N GLN A 367 5.18 -0.20 26.51
CA GLN A 367 4.46 -1.10 25.63
C GLN A 367 5.39 -1.55 24.52
N PHE A 368 5.67 -2.86 24.44
CA PHE A 368 6.51 -3.50 23.43
C PHE A 368 5.67 -4.43 22.54
N TRP A 369 4.41 -4.11 22.39
CA TRP A 369 3.48 -4.86 21.58
C TRP A 369 3.11 -4.07 20.31
N ARG A 370 2.99 -4.77 19.20
CA ARG A 370 2.33 -4.28 17.99
C ARG A 370 1.33 -5.33 17.51
N ALA A 371 0.41 -4.91 16.68
CA ALA A 371 -0.46 -5.86 16.00
C ALA A 371 0.39 -6.84 15.18
N PRO A 372 0.13 -8.17 15.27
CA PRO A 372 0.87 -9.16 14.51
C PRO A 372 0.65 -8.96 13.00
N THR A 373 1.66 -9.32 12.22
CA THR A 373 1.56 -9.52 10.78
C THR A 373 1.41 -11.02 10.52
N ASP A 374 0.96 -11.40 9.34
CA ASP A 374 0.93 -12.78 8.88
C ASP A 374 2.34 -13.37 8.70
#